data_1804b9b1e82a706c6bdd6f1c530f44d4
#
_entry.id   1804b9b1e82a706c6bdd6f1c530f44d4
#
_cell.length_a   1.000
_cell.length_b   1.000
_cell.length_c   1.000
_cell.angle_alpha   90.00
_cell.angle_beta   90.00
_cell.angle_gamma   90.00
#
_symmetry.space_group_name_H-M   'P 1'
#
loop_
_entity.id
_entity.type
_entity.pdbx_description
1 polymer ?
#
loop_
_entity_poly.entity_id
_entity_poly.type
_entity_poly.pdbx_seq_one_letter_code
_entity_poly.pdbx_strand_id
1 'polypeptide(L)'
;PKGAMLSHSNLGTNAYTLKESWGFMPDDVLLHTLPVFHAHGLFVAVNTVLANGTGMIFLPKFDVKEVIRLMPKSTLMMGVPTFYTRLLADPQFTTHITKHMRLFISGSAPLLADTHAEFYKLTGHKILERYGMTETAMNTSNPLDGERVPGSVGPALPGIEIRVVDNDDKLLGLNETGDIQVRGPNVFNGYWKLSLIHISE
;
A
#
# COMPACT_ATOMS: atom_id res chain seq x y z
N PRO A 1 -5.80 3.88 23.00
CA PRO A 1 -5.03 4.07 21.76
C PRO A 1 -3.56 4.31 22.10
N LYS A 2 -2.65 3.67 21.33
CA LYS A 2 -1.19 3.89 21.45
C LYS A 2 -0.81 4.99 20.45
N GLY A 3 -0.01 5.98 20.84
CA GLY A 3 0.47 7.05 19.94
C GLY A 3 1.83 6.68 19.35
N ALA A 4 1.89 6.30 18.08
CA ALA A 4 3.15 6.04 17.41
C ALA A 4 3.90 7.35 17.10
N MET A 5 5.17 7.45 17.52
CA MET A 5 6.01 8.63 17.28
C MET A 5 6.75 8.49 15.95
N LEU A 6 6.18 9.08 14.90
CA LEU A 6 6.77 9.12 13.57
C LEU A 6 7.50 10.44 13.35
N SER A 7 8.75 10.37 12.93
CA SER A 7 9.54 11.54 12.56
C SER A 7 9.27 11.95 11.10
N HIS A 8 9.62 13.20 10.74
CA HIS A 8 9.62 13.63 9.34
C HIS A 8 10.54 12.75 8.47
N SER A 9 11.65 12.26 9.04
CA SER A 9 12.57 11.35 8.35
C SER A 9 11.90 10.01 8.04
N ASN A 10 11.17 9.40 9.00
CA ASN A 10 10.47 8.15 8.75
C ASN A 10 9.48 8.29 7.58
N LEU A 11 8.65 9.34 7.63
CA LEU A 11 7.61 9.58 6.62
C LEU A 11 8.19 9.99 5.27
N GLY A 12 9.18 10.89 5.26
CA GLY A 12 9.82 11.38 4.04
C GLY A 12 10.58 10.28 3.30
N THR A 13 11.44 9.53 4.02
CA THR A 13 12.18 8.41 3.42
C THR A 13 11.22 7.40 2.78
N ASN A 14 10.14 7.02 3.50
CA ASN A 14 9.18 6.08 2.95
C ASN A 14 8.46 6.64 1.71
N ALA A 15 8.04 7.91 1.71
CA ALA A 15 7.39 8.53 0.57
C ALA A 15 8.28 8.55 -0.69
N TYR A 16 9.57 8.88 -0.53
CA TYR A 16 10.53 8.84 -1.65
C TYR A 16 10.81 7.41 -2.13
N THR A 17 10.96 6.45 -1.22
CA THR A 17 11.10 5.03 -1.57
C THR A 17 9.91 4.53 -2.39
N LEU A 18 8.68 4.90 -1.98
CA LEU A 18 7.47 4.50 -2.69
C LEU A 18 7.33 5.17 -4.05
N LYS A 19 7.67 6.47 -4.14
CA LYS A 19 7.73 7.19 -5.40
C LYS A 19 8.58 6.44 -6.43
N GLU A 20 9.79 6.06 -6.06
CA GLU A 20 10.72 5.34 -6.94
C GLU A 20 10.23 3.90 -7.21
N SER A 21 9.87 3.15 -6.17
CA SER A 21 9.48 1.73 -6.29
C SER A 21 8.18 1.52 -7.08
N TRP A 22 7.27 2.48 -7.05
CA TRP A 22 6.01 2.45 -7.80
C TRP A 22 6.06 3.28 -9.09
N GLY A 23 7.23 3.86 -9.40
CA GLY A 23 7.50 4.59 -10.63
C GLY A 23 6.52 5.73 -10.86
N PHE A 24 6.31 6.60 -9.87
CA PHE A 24 5.43 7.76 -10.04
C PHE A 24 5.98 8.70 -11.10
N MET A 25 5.13 9.09 -12.04
CA MET A 25 5.47 10.00 -13.16
C MET A 25 4.92 11.41 -12.90
N PRO A 26 5.51 12.45 -13.50
CA PRO A 26 5.06 13.85 -13.29
C PRO A 26 3.60 14.11 -13.67
N ASP A 27 3.09 13.38 -14.65
CA ASP A 27 1.71 13.48 -15.18
C ASP A 27 0.73 12.50 -14.54
N ASP A 28 1.16 11.74 -13.53
CA ASP A 28 0.26 10.86 -12.79
C ASP A 28 -0.81 11.65 -12.03
N VAL A 29 -1.98 11.05 -11.96
CA VAL A 29 -3.11 11.55 -11.16
C VAL A 29 -3.63 10.41 -10.28
N LEU A 30 -3.49 10.56 -8.98
CA LEU A 30 -4.00 9.59 -8.01
C LEU A 30 -5.49 9.82 -7.76
N LEU A 31 -6.31 8.80 -8.01
CA LEU A 31 -7.69 8.75 -7.51
C LEU A 31 -7.66 8.30 -6.05
N HIS A 32 -7.78 9.29 -5.15
CA HIS A 32 -7.64 9.10 -3.71
C HIS A 32 -9.01 8.98 -3.05
N THR A 33 -9.28 7.82 -2.46
CA THR A 33 -10.57 7.51 -1.81
C THR A 33 -10.39 6.92 -0.40
N LEU A 34 -9.15 6.90 0.08
CA LEU A 34 -8.80 6.39 1.39
C LEU A 34 -9.01 7.44 2.48
N PRO A 35 -9.38 7.05 3.70
CA PRO A 35 -9.54 8.00 4.80
C PRO A 35 -8.19 8.60 5.21
N VAL A 36 -8.12 9.93 5.28
CA VAL A 36 -6.90 10.67 5.66
C VAL A 36 -6.59 10.65 7.15
N PHE A 37 -7.44 10.07 7.97
CA PHE A 37 -7.14 9.79 9.39
C PHE A 37 -6.42 8.44 9.59
N HIS A 38 -6.15 7.70 8.51
CA HIS A 38 -5.43 6.44 8.51
C HIS A 38 -4.08 6.57 7.81
N ALA A 39 -3.04 5.89 8.30
CA ALA A 39 -1.69 5.96 7.75
C ALA A 39 -1.63 5.70 6.23
N HIS A 40 -2.41 4.75 5.72
CA HIS A 40 -2.48 4.47 4.29
C HIS A 40 -2.95 5.68 3.47
N GLY A 41 -4.01 6.34 3.89
CA GLY A 41 -4.52 7.51 3.16
C GLY A 41 -3.64 8.74 3.31
N LEU A 42 -3.18 9.04 4.54
CA LEU A 42 -2.41 10.24 4.83
C LEU A 42 -0.92 10.09 4.47
N PHE A 43 -0.25 9.11 5.08
CA PHE A 43 1.22 9.03 4.99
C PHE A 43 1.71 8.29 3.74
N VAL A 44 0.94 7.32 3.25
CA VAL A 44 1.32 6.60 2.04
C VAL A 44 0.83 7.34 0.80
N ALA A 45 -0.48 7.50 0.64
CA ALA A 45 -1.05 8.07 -0.58
C ALA A 45 -0.71 9.55 -0.75
N VAL A 46 -1.07 10.39 0.23
CA VAL A 46 -0.87 11.85 0.12
C VAL A 46 0.61 12.22 0.08
N ASN A 47 1.44 11.65 0.98
CA ASN A 47 2.86 11.98 1.00
C ASN A 47 3.60 11.56 -0.28
N THR A 48 3.24 10.42 -0.89
CA THR A 48 3.86 9.99 -2.16
C THR A 48 3.50 10.95 -3.30
N VAL A 49 2.23 11.39 -3.36
CA VAL A 49 1.79 12.40 -4.34
C VAL A 49 2.54 13.72 -4.14
N LEU A 50 2.66 14.20 -2.89
CA LEU A 50 3.38 15.43 -2.57
C LEU A 50 4.88 15.32 -2.89
N ALA A 51 5.52 14.18 -2.57
CA ALA A 51 6.92 13.93 -2.86
C ALA A 51 7.23 13.86 -4.37
N ASN A 52 6.23 13.50 -5.18
CA ASN A 52 6.35 13.48 -6.64
C ASN A 52 5.88 14.78 -7.32
N GLY A 53 5.08 15.61 -6.64
CA GLY A 53 4.49 16.82 -7.22
C GLY A 53 3.40 16.54 -8.25
N THR A 54 2.70 15.41 -8.13
CA THR A 54 1.65 14.97 -9.06
C THR A 54 0.25 15.41 -8.65
N GLY A 55 -0.72 15.23 -9.56
CA GLY A 55 -2.12 15.52 -9.29
C GLY A 55 -2.81 14.48 -8.41
N MET A 56 -3.89 14.91 -7.75
CA MET A 56 -4.77 14.05 -6.98
C MET A 56 -6.23 14.44 -7.20
N ILE A 57 -7.08 13.45 -7.50
CA ILE A 57 -8.53 13.59 -7.42
C ILE A 57 -8.94 13.06 -6.05
N PHE A 58 -9.33 13.95 -5.15
CA PHE A 58 -9.66 13.62 -3.78
C PHE A 58 -11.15 13.40 -3.59
N LEU A 59 -11.53 12.21 -3.12
CA LEU A 59 -12.87 11.89 -2.67
C LEU A 59 -12.87 11.70 -1.15
N PRO A 60 -13.84 12.27 -0.42
CA PRO A 60 -13.88 12.18 1.05
C PRO A 60 -14.14 10.76 1.56
N LYS A 61 -14.69 9.89 0.71
CA LYS A 61 -14.95 8.47 0.98
C LYS A 61 -14.99 7.69 -0.33
N PHE A 62 -14.82 6.37 -0.22
CA PHE A 62 -15.00 5.49 -1.36
C PHE A 62 -16.49 5.35 -1.71
N ASP A 63 -16.82 5.73 -2.93
CA ASP A 63 -18.11 5.51 -3.56
C ASP A 63 -17.89 4.92 -4.95
N VAL A 64 -18.48 3.75 -5.24
CA VAL A 64 -18.24 2.99 -6.47
C VAL A 64 -18.56 3.81 -7.71
N LYS A 65 -19.72 4.50 -7.72
CA LYS A 65 -20.18 5.28 -8.89
C LYS A 65 -19.25 6.47 -9.16
N GLU A 66 -18.86 7.19 -8.10
CA GLU A 66 -17.94 8.33 -8.22
C GLU A 66 -16.56 7.88 -8.65
N VAL A 67 -16.06 6.75 -8.13
CA VAL A 67 -14.78 6.17 -8.54
C VAL A 67 -14.81 5.81 -10.04
N ILE A 68 -15.83 5.09 -10.49
CA ILE A 68 -15.99 4.73 -11.91
C ILE A 68 -16.07 5.98 -12.79
N ARG A 69 -16.84 7.00 -12.38
CA ARG A 69 -17.00 8.26 -13.11
C ARG A 69 -15.69 9.05 -13.25
N LEU A 70 -14.84 9.01 -12.21
CA LEU A 70 -13.60 9.80 -12.14
C LEU A 70 -12.36 9.03 -12.60
N MET A 71 -12.42 7.71 -12.64
CA MET A 71 -11.30 6.85 -13.07
C MET A 71 -10.74 7.23 -14.44
N PRO A 72 -11.56 7.61 -15.45
CA PRO A 72 -11.05 8.09 -16.75
C PRO A 72 -10.18 9.36 -16.69
N LYS A 73 -10.11 10.05 -15.57
CA LYS A 73 -9.30 11.26 -15.34
C LYS A 73 -8.10 11.01 -14.44
N SER A 74 -7.82 9.74 -14.11
CA SER A 74 -6.76 9.34 -13.20
C SER A 74 -5.89 8.25 -13.81
N THR A 75 -4.68 8.06 -13.30
CA THR A 75 -3.72 7.05 -13.75
C THR A 75 -3.38 6.03 -12.68
N LEU A 76 -3.60 6.40 -11.43
CA LEU A 76 -3.28 5.59 -10.25
C LEU A 76 -4.49 5.48 -9.33
N MET A 77 -4.62 4.33 -8.67
CA MET A 77 -5.56 4.16 -7.57
C MET A 77 -4.95 3.33 -6.45
N MET A 78 -5.07 3.81 -5.22
CA MET A 78 -4.75 3.05 -4.01
C MET A 78 -6.04 2.68 -3.28
N GLY A 79 -6.13 1.43 -2.83
CA GLY A 79 -7.33 0.94 -2.16
C GLY A 79 -7.06 -0.17 -1.16
N VAL A 80 -8.10 -0.58 -0.49
CA VAL A 80 -8.16 -1.80 0.32
C VAL A 80 -8.89 -2.90 -0.47
N PRO A 81 -8.72 -4.19 -0.15
CA PRO A 81 -9.33 -5.28 -0.91
C PRO A 81 -10.82 -5.13 -1.17
N THR A 82 -11.59 -4.63 -0.18
CA THR A 82 -13.03 -4.41 -0.32
C THR A 82 -13.41 -3.35 -1.36
N PHE A 83 -12.52 -2.43 -1.72
CA PHE A 83 -12.76 -1.48 -2.81
C PHE A 83 -12.78 -2.21 -4.16
N TYR A 84 -11.84 -3.11 -4.37
CA TYR A 84 -11.74 -3.91 -5.60
C TYR A 84 -12.90 -4.87 -5.76
N THR A 85 -13.32 -5.58 -4.70
CA THR A 85 -14.50 -6.46 -4.76
C THR A 85 -15.77 -5.68 -5.07
N ARG A 86 -15.91 -4.47 -4.52
CA ARG A 86 -17.08 -3.60 -4.81
C ARG A 86 -17.06 -3.03 -6.22
N LEU A 87 -15.89 -2.72 -6.77
CA LEU A 87 -15.75 -2.32 -8.18
C LEU A 87 -16.11 -3.48 -9.12
N LEU A 88 -15.59 -4.67 -8.87
CA LEU A 88 -15.90 -5.87 -9.66
C LEU A 88 -17.38 -6.22 -9.68
N ALA A 89 -18.12 -5.93 -8.60
CA ALA A 89 -19.55 -6.16 -8.50
C ALA A 89 -20.41 -5.15 -9.29
N ASP A 90 -19.84 -4.04 -9.77
CA ASP A 90 -20.59 -3.03 -10.52
C ASP A 90 -20.44 -3.25 -12.03
N PRO A 91 -21.54 -3.42 -12.78
CA PRO A 91 -21.49 -3.72 -14.22
C PRO A 91 -20.94 -2.58 -15.07
N GLN A 92 -20.82 -1.36 -14.53
CA GLN A 92 -20.21 -0.23 -15.21
C GLN A 92 -18.67 -0.25 -15.10
N PHE A 93 -18.10 -1.07 -14.21
CA PHE A 93 -16.67 -1.23 -14.10
C PHE A 93 -16.16 -2.17 -15.20
N THR A 94 -15.56 -1.62 -16.23
CA THR A 94 -15.17 -2.34 -17.45
C THR A 94 -13.72 -2.03 -17.85
N THR A 95 -13.18 -2.84 -18.75
CA THR A 95 -11.86 -2.58 -19.38
C THR A 95 -11.77 -1.18 -19.99
N HIS A 96 -12.87 -0.66 -20.56
CA HIS A 96 -12.89 0.68 -21.15
C HIS A 96 -12.61 1.77 -20.12
N ILE A 97 -13.15 1.64 -18.91
CA ILE A 97 -12.94 2.60 -17.81
C ILE A 97 -11.49 2.57 -17.29
N THR A 98 -10.86 1.39 -17.31
CA THR A 98 -9.52 1.17 -16.73
C THR A 98 -8.37 1.25 -17.72
N LYS A 99 -8.63 1.34 -19.03
CA LYS A 99 -7.63 1.17 -20.10
C LYS A 99 -6.41 2.12 -20.02
N HIS A 100 -6.59 3.29 -19.42
CA HIS A 100 -5.53 4.30 -19.27
C HIS A 100 -4.95 4.37 -17.86
N MET A 101 -5.52 3.57 -16.96
CA MET A 101 -4.92 3.38 -15.64
C MET A 101 -3.57 2.70 -15.78
N ARG A 102 -2.63 3.12 -14.95
CA ARG A 102 -1.26 2.59 -14.97
C ARG A 102 -1.00 1.65 -13.80
N LEU A 103 -1.57 1.96 -12.65
CA LEU A 103 -1.28 1.20 -11.43
C LEU A 103 -2.47 1.17 -10.48
N PHE A 104 -2.76 -0.04 -9.99
CA PHE A 104 -3.66 -0.30 -8.88
C PHE A 104 -2.88 -0.90 -7.72
N ILE A 105 -2.99 -0.32 -6.53
CA ILE A 105 -2.24 -0.74 -5.33
C ILE A 105 -3.23 -1.16 -4.24
N SER A 106 -3.02 -2.33 -3.65
CA SER A 106 -3.83 -2.84 -2.54
C SER A 106 -3.01 -3.04 -1.27
N GLY A 107 -3.62 -2.83 -0.13
CA GLY A 107 -3.04 -3.13 1.17
C GLY A 107 -3.96 -2.86 2.34
N SER A 108 -3.42 -2.86 3.56
CA SER A 108 -4.13 -2.77 4.84
C SER A 108 -4.99 -3.99 5.20
N ALA A 109 -5.08 -4.98 4.29
CA ALA A 109 -5.67 -6.31 4.52
C ALA A 109 -5.17 -7.25 3.41
N PRO A 110 -5.21 -8.57 3.60
CA PRO A 110 -4.90 -9.54 2.56
C PRO A 110 -5.89 -9.45 1.39
N LEU A 111 -5.38 -9.43 0.16
CA LEU A 111 -6.18 -9.53 -1.05
C LEU A 111 -6.32 -11.01 -1.42
N LEU A 112 -7.55 -11.48 -1.64
CA LEU A 112 -7.78 -12.85 -2.07
C LEU A 112 -7.27 -13.07 -3.49
N ALA A 113 -6.63 -14.21 -3.73
CA ALA A 113 -6.11 -14.58 -5.04
C ALA A 113 -7.19 -14.59 -6.12
N ASP A 114 -8.41 -15.02 -5.78
CA ASP A 114 -9.56 -15.01 -6.69
C ASP A 114 -9.95 -13.59 -7.09
N THR A 115 -9.98 -12.65 -6.13
CA THR A 115 -10.25 -11.23 -6.42
C THR A 115 -9.18 -10.64 -7.34
N HIS A 116 -7.91 -10.98 -7.10
CA HIS A 116 -6.80 -10.53 -7.95
C HIS A 116 -6.94 -11.08 -9.38
N ALA A 117 -7.27 -12.38 -9.52
CA ALA A 117 -7.46 -13.04 -10.81
C ALA A 117 -8.66 -12.46 -11.58
N GLU A 118 -9.79 -12.25 -10.91
CA GLU A 118 -10.99 -11.65 -11.48
C GLU A 118 -10.73 -10.22 -11.95
N PHE A 119 -10.04 -9.44 -11.14
CA PHE A 119 -9.65 -8.07 -11.48
C PHE A 119 -8.75 -8.03 -12.73
N TYR A 120 -7.75 -8.92 -12.79
CA TYR A 120 -6.90 -9.06 -13.96
C TYR A 120 -7.67 -9.47 -15.21
N LYS A 121 -8.55 -10.46 -15.08
CA LYS A 121 -9.39 -10.94 -16.19
C LYS A 121 -10.27 -9.83 -16.77
N LEU A 122 -10.85 -8.99 -15.90
CA LEU A 122 -11.74 -7.92 -16.33
C LEU A 122 -10.98 -6.72 -16.91
N THR A 123 -9.85 -6.32 -16.28
CA THR A 123 -9.22 -5.03 -16.56
C THR A 123 -7.90 -5.13 -17.32
N GLY A 124 -7.26 -6.29 -17.32
CA GLY A 124 -5.89 -6.49 -17.80
C GLY A 124 -4.80 -6.01 -16.83
N HIS A 125 -5.19 -5.45 -15.66
CA HIS A 125 -4.25 -4.96 -14.65
C HIS A 125 -4.06 -5.96 -13.51
N LYS A 126 -2.80 -6.24 -13.17
CA LYS A 126 -2.45 -6.96 -11.95
C LYS A 126 -2.36 -5.96 -10.80
N ILE A 127 -3.11 -6.17 -9.73
CA ILE A 127 -3.05 -5.32 -8.53
C ILE A 127 -1.68 -5.52 -7.86
N LEU A 128 -1.03 -4.41 -7.47
CA LEU A 128 0.20 -4.44 -6.72
C LEU A 128 -0.13 -4.50 -5.23
N GLU A 129 0.14 -5.67 -4.63
CA GLU A 129 -0.01 -5.86 -3.18
C GLU A 129 1.25 -5.43 -2.44
N ARG A 130 1.06 -4.89 -1.24
CA ARG A 130 2.13 -4.40 -0.39
C ARG A 130 1.77 -4.56 1.08
N TYR A 131 2.76 -4.54 1.98
CA TYR A 131 2.58 -4.63 3.43
C TYR A 131 3.25 -3.46 4.14
N GLY A 132 2.58 -3.01 5.19
CA GLY A 132 3.07 -2.01 6.11
C GLY A 132 2.07 -1.76 7.23
N MET A 133 2.47 -0.99 8.21
CA MET A 133 1.69 -0.65 9.40
C MET A 133 1.98 0.79 9.83
N THR A 134 1.24 1.31 10.79
CA THR A 134 1.41 2.70 11.26
C THR A 134 2.83 2.96 11.77
N GLU A 135 3.42 1.99 12.45
CA GLU A 135 4.72 2.07 13.12
C GLU A 135 5.90 2.04 12.15
N THR A 136 5.69 1.57 10.92
CA THR A 136 6.77 1.40 9.94
C THR A 136 6.44 1.94 8.56
N ALA A 137 5.26 2.56 8.38
CA ALA A 137 4.74 2.86 7.05
C ALA A 137 4.81 1.63 6.12
N MET A 138 5.42 1.69 4.93
CA MET A 138 5.50 0.54 4.02
C MET A 138 6.82 -0.19 4.15
N ASN A 139 6.75 -1.51 4.26
CA ASN A 139 7.88 -2.41 4.45
C ASN A 139 8.22 -3.23 3.21
N THR A 140 7.18 -3.75 2.53
CA THR A 140 7.32 -4.59 1.33
C THR A 140 6.42 -4.09 0.22
N SER A 141 6.74 -4.49 -1.00
CA SER A 141 5.89 -4.27 -2.17
C SER A 141 6.17 -5.31 -3.23
N ASN A 142 5.13 -5.78 -3.92
CA ASN A 142 5.32 -6.42 -5.22
C ASN A 142 5.99 -5.43 -6.19
N PRO A 143 6.72 -5.92 -7.19
CA PRO A 143 7.44 -5.05 -8.11
C PRO A 143 6.48 -4.27 -9.04
N LEU A 144 6.94 -3.09 -9.47
CA LEU A 144 6.25 -2.33 -10.51
C LEU A 144 6.27 -3.10 -11.83
N ASP A 145 7.46 -3.54 -12.22
CA ASP A 145 7.71 -4.34 -13.41
C ASP A 145 8.05 -5.77 -13.03
N GLY A 146 7.49 -6.74 -13.74
CA GLY A 146 7.68 -8.16 -13.47
C GLY A 146 6.46 -8.86 -12.88
N GLU A 147 6.73 -9.98 -12.23
CA GLU A 147 5.65 -10.82 -11.70
C GLU A 147 5.13 -10.28 -10.37
N ARG A 148 3.82 -10.10 -10.28
CA ARG A 148 3.09 -9.84 -9.03
C ARG A 148 2.39 -11.12 -8.61
N VAL A 149 2.79 -11.66 -7.48
CA VAL A 149 2.28 -12.93 -6.97
C VAL A 149 1.06 -12.67 -6.10
N PRO A 150 -0.14 -13.14 -6.49
CA PRO A 150 -1.36 -12.96 -5.69
C PRO A 150 -1.20 -13.55 -4.28
N GLY A 151 -1.61 -12.78 -3.26
CA GLY A 151 -1.49 -13.20 -1.86
C GLY A 151 -0.09 -13.01 -1.27
N SER A 152 0.89 -12.56 -2.07
CA SER A 152 2.19 -12.16 -1.57
C SER A 152 2.31 -10.65 -1.50
N VAL A 153 2.92 -10.16 -0.43
CA VAL A 153 3.18 -8.72 -0.23
C VAL A 153 4.51 -8.25 -0.86
N GLY A 154 5.20 -9.15 -1.54
CA GLY A 154 6.46 -8.88 -2.23
C GLY A 154 7.69 -8.79 -1.31
N PRO A 155 8.86 -8.50 -1.89
CA PRO A 155 10.12 -8.34 -1.17
C PRO A 155 10.14 -7.03 -0.36
N ALA A 156 11.14 -6.92 0.52
CA ALA A 156 11.44 -5.70 1.25
C ALA A 156 11.70 -4.54 0.28
N LEU A 157 11.18 -3.36 0.62
CA LEU A 157 11.46 -2.13 -0.11
C LEU A 157 12.94 -1.70 0.08
N PRO A 158 13.50 -0.93 -0.86
CA PRO A 158 14.88 -0.43 -0.75
C PRO A 158 15.16 0.27 0.58
N GLY A 159 16.27 -0.09 1.22
CA GLY A 159 16.69 0.44 2.51
C GLY A 159 15.97 -0.16 3.72
N ILE A 160 15.14 -1.17 3.52
CA ILE A 160 14.41 -1.87 4.59
C ILE A 160 14.90 -3.32 4.65
N GLU A 161 15.17 -3.78 5.85
CA GLU A 161 15.52 -5.16 6.13
C GLU A 161 14.38 -5.85 6.87
N ILE A 162 14.05 -7.06 6.44
CA ILE A 162 12.99 -7.88 7.03
C ILE A 162 13.54 -9.26 7.30
N ARG A 163 13.23 -9.79 8.47
CA ARG A 163 13.48 -11.18 8.81
C ARG A 163 12.28 -11.80 9.51
N VAL A 164 12.13 -13.11 9.40
CA VAL A 164 11.14 -13.89 10.14
C VAL A 164 11.87 -14.73 11.16
N VAL A 165 11.44 -14.67 12.41
CA VAL A 165 12.09 -15.33 13.55
C VAL A 165 11.09 -16.15 14.33
N ASP A 166 11.59 -17.14 15.08
CA ASP A 166 10.81 -17.85 16.10
C ASP A 166 10.75 -17.06 17.43
N ASN A 167 10.14 -17.65 18.45
CA ASN A 167 9.99 -17.05 19.79
C ASN A 167 11.33 -16.85 20.53
N ASP A 168 12.42 -17.45 20.06
CA ASP A 168 13.76 -17.32 20.61
C ASP A 168 14.65 -16.38 19.75
N ASP A 169 14.04 -15.55 18.87
CA ASP A 169 14.71 -14.66 17.91
C ASP A 169 15.61 -15.37 16.88
N LYS A 170 15.45 -16.65 16.69
CA LYS A 170 16.22 -17.42 15.71
C LYS A 170 15.60 -17.27 14.33
N LEU A 171 16.45 -17.01 13.34
CA LEU A 171 16.02 -16.87 11.94
C LEU A 171 15.36 -18.15 11.43
N LEU A 172 14.18 -18.01 10.86
CA LEU A 172 13.42 -19.08 10.23
C LEU A 172 13.74 -19.21 8.74
N GLY A 173 13.53 -20.41 8.21
CA GLY A 173 13.69 -20.74 6.80
C GLY A 173 12.46 -20.45 5.96
N LEU A 174 12.53 -20.84 4.67
CA LEU A 174 11.40 -20.72 3.74
C LEU A 174 10.24 -21.62 4.19
N ASN A 175 9.01 -21.08 4.06
CA ASN A 175 7.75 -21.73 4.42
C ASN A 175 7.57 -22.00 5.94
N GLU A 176 8.38 -21.39 6.77
CA GLU A 176 8.18 -21.39 8.21
C GLU A 176 7.44 -20.12 8.65
N THR A 177 6.54 -20.27 9.62
CA THR A 177 5.73 -19.16 10.15
C THR A 177 6.35 -18.66 11.46
N GLY A 178 6.51 -17.34 11.58
CA GLY A 178 7.06 -16.70 12.77
C GLY A 178 6.78 -15.22 12.84
N ASP A 179 7.48 -14.52 13.73
CA ASP A 179 7.36 -13.09 13.94
C ASP A 179 8.16 -12.31 12.90
N ILE A 180 7.56 -11.24 12.36
CA ILE A 180 8.22 -10.37 11.39
C ILE A 180 8.96 -9.27 12.15
N GLN A 181 10.26 -9.19 11.93
CA GLN A 181 11.09 -8.09 12.42
C GLN A 181 11.52 -7.18 11.28
N VAL A 182 11.40 -5.87 11.48
CA VAL A 182 11.69 -4.84 10.48
C VAL A 182 12.77 -3.91 11.01
N ARG A 183 13.76 -3.61 10.17
CA ARG A 183 14.78 -2.58 10.41
C ARG A 183 14.87 -1.67 9.20
N GLY A 184 14.89 -0.35 9.45
CA GLY A 184 15.02 0.63 8.38
C GLY A 184 14.74 2.06 8.86
N PRO A 185 14.99 3.06 8.01
CA PRO A 185 14.75 4.47 8.34
C PRO A 185 13.27 4.82 8.46
N ASN A 186 12.38 3.94 8.00
CA ASN A 186 10.93 4.06 8.09
C ASN A 186 10.37 3.66 9.47
N VAL A 187 11.14 2.97 10.30
CA VAL A 187 10.69 2.47 11.62
C VAL A 187 10.53 3.63 12.60
N PHE A 188 9.39 3.67 13.29
CA PHE A 188 9.04 4.70 14.26
C PHE A 188 9.97 4.74 15.49
N ASN A 189 9.93 5.84 16.24
CA ASN A 189 10.80 6.03 17.43
C ASN A 189 10.23 5.42 18.72
N GLY A 190 9.13 4.67 18.63
CA GLY A 190 8.43 4.08 19.76
C GLY A 190 7.05 4.71 20.01
N TYR A 191 6.39 4.27 21.08
CA TYR A 191 5.07 4.80 21.45
C TYR A 191 5.17 5.94 22.45
N TRP A 192 4.38 6.98 22.24
CA TRP A 192 4.29 8.13 23.11
C TRP A 192 3.87 7.72 24.53
N LYS A 193 4.68 8.06 25.54
CA LYS A 193 4.44 7.77 26.97
C LYS A 193 4.23 6.29 27.33
N LEU A 194 4.69 5.36 26.49
CA LEU A 194 4.77 3.95 26.83
C LEU A 194 6.22 3.59 27.19
N SER A 195 6.40 2.92 28.32
CA SER A 195 7.71 2.36 28.69
C SER A 195 8.01 1.13 27.81
N LEU A 196 9.31 0.82 27.68
CA LEU A 196 9.80 -0.33 26.87
C LEU A 196 9.12 -1.67 27.23
N ILE A 197 8.65 -1.84 28.48
CA ILE A 197 7.92 -3.04 28.91
C ILE A 197 6.51 -3.20 28.31
N HIS A 198 6.01 -2.20 27.58
CA HIS A 198 4.71 -2.25 26.90
C HIS A 198 4.85 -2.36 25.37
N ILE A 199 6.08 -2.57 24.87
CA ILE A 199 6.38 -2.67 23.43
C ILE A 199 6.39 -4.13 22.94
N SER A 200 6.41 -5.08 23.88
CA SER A 200 6.35 -6.52 23.57
C SER A 200 4.89 -7.02 23.59
N GLU A 201 4.16 -6.87 22.51
CA GLU A 201 3.01 -7.69 22.12
C GLU A 201 3.00 -7.82 20.61
#